data_4e010fa3cd5a462dbf549969627dcebd
#
_entry.id   4e010fa3cd5a462dbf549969627dcebd
#
_cell.length_a   1.000
_cell.length_b   1.000
_cell.length_c   1.000
_cell.angle_alpha   90.00
_cell.angle_beta   90.00
_cell.angle_gamma   90.00
#
_symmetry.space_group_name_H-M   'P 1'
#
loop_
_entity.id
_entity.type
_entity.pdbx_description
1 polymer ?
#
loop_
_entity_poly.entity_id
_entity_poly.type
_entity_poly.pdbx_seq_one_letter_code
_entity_poly.pdbx_strand_id
1 'polypeptide(L)'
;WVGGAPVVGGVSEVIVECPAFDQDVHIAGLVRLHMLASAVYDGGQVFVEMQDSVTGIRIGHATMDIRYHSGGNEPTGVIPGQTVTMMMEFQGIDHLLPAGNGIKLVMTTSGKDYLAPACGAACPVHVHIIEDSILSLPLINRDGSNVLVTPQRES
;
A
#
# COMPACT_ATOMS: atom_id res chain seq x y z
N TRP A 1 1.95 15.22 -0.09
CA TRP A 1 1.15 14.17 -0.74
C TRP A 1 0.42 14.77 -1.93
N VAL A 2 0.73 14.31 -3.13
CA VAL A 2 0.03 14.71 -4.34
C VAL A 2 -1.17 13.79 -4.49
N GLY A 3 -2.35 14.35 -4.57
CA GLY A 3 -3.60 13.61 -4.70
C GLY A 3 -3.53 12.60 -5.84
N GLY A 4 -3.89 11.34 -5.55
CA GLY A 4 -3.88 10.27 -6.51
C GLY A 4 -4.80 10.55 -7.68
N ALA A 5 -4.29 10.37 -8.90
CA ALA A 5 -5.12 10.38 -10.08
C ALA A 5 -6.02 9.13 -10.09
N PRO A 6 -7.27 9.25 -10.52
CA PRO A 6 -8.16 8.10 -10.64
C PRO A 6 -7.59 7.08 -11.64
N VAL A 7 -7.53 5.82 -11.23
CA VAL A 7 -7.17 4.70 -12.09
C VAL A 7 -8.39 4.34 -12.93
N VAL A 8 -8.48 4.92 -14.11
CA VAL A 8 -9.57 4.62 -15.07
C VAL A 8 -9.02 3.73 -16.17
N GLY A 9 -9.52 2.50 -16.23
CA GLY A 9 -9.44 1.55 -17.34
C GLY A 9 -8.13 1.49 -18.12
N GLY A 10 -7.22 0.63 -17.70
CA GLY A 10 -5.89 0.42 -18.25
C GLY A 10 -4.90 0.19 -17.12
N VAL A 11 -3.69 -0.21 -17.43
CA VAL A 11 -2.62 -0.41 -16.42
C VAL A 11 -2.22 0.97 -15.88
N SER A 12 -3.04 1.53 -15.00
CA SER A 12 -2.72 2.76 -14.29
C SER A 12 -2.10 2.41 -12.96
N GLU A 13 -0.96 2.98 -12.68
CA GLU A 13 -0.23 2.84 -11.42
C GLU A 13 -0.41 4.11 -10.61
N VAL A 14 -0.63 3.96 -9.30
CA VAL A 14 -0.46 5.04 -8.33
C VAL A 14 0.84 4.80 -7.61
N ILE A 15 1.78 5.71 -7.75
CA ILE A 15 3.10 5.63 -7.11
C ILE A 15 3.16 6.63 -5.98
N VAL A 16 3.56 6.15 -4.80
CA VAL A 16 3.81 6.96 -3.61
C VAL A 16 5.22 6.72 -3.15
N GLU A 17 6.00 7.77 -3.01
CA GLU A 17 7.34 7.71 -2.47
C GLU A 17 7.37 8.31 -1.06
N CYS A 18 7.91 7.54 -0.11
CA CYS A 18 8.18 8.02 1.22
C CYS A 18 9.57 8.65 1.27
N PRO A 19 9.80 9.63 2.15
CA PRO A 19 11.13 10.22 2.33
C PRO A 19 12.20 9.16 2.59
N ALA A 20 13.42 9.42 2.11
CA ALA A 20 14.56 8.56 2.37
C ALA A 20 14.91 8.56 3.87
N PHE A 21 15.40 7.43 4.36
CA PHE A 21 15.93 7.33 5.70
C PHE A 21 17.37 7.89 5.74
N ASP A 22 17.71 8.57 6.81
CA ASP A 22 19.04 9.14 7.03
C ASP A 22 20.05 8.13 7.58
N GLN A 23 19.59 6.95 7.96
CA GLN A 23 20.39 5.82 8.47
C GLN A 23 19.87 4.50 7.94
N ASP A 24 20.69 3.44 8.07
CA ASP A 24 20.25 2.09 7.75
C ASP A 24 19.08 1.70 8.65
N VAL A 25 18.04 1.12 8.06
CA VAL A 25 16.88 0.62 8.81
C VAL A 25 16.65 -0.86 8.49
N HIS A 26 16.28 -1.63 9.49
CA HIS A 26 15.90 -3.02 9.35
C HIS A 26 14.40 -3.16 9.55
N ILE A 27 13.70 -3.48 8.46
CA ILE A 27 12.25 -3.73 8.48
C ILE A 27 12.07 -5.22 8.76
N ALA A 28 11.53 -5.57 9.93
CA ALA A 28 11.32 -6.97 10.29
C ALA A 28 9.97 -7.17 10.98
N GLY A 29 9.06 -7.86 10.31
CA GLY A 29 7.72 -8.17 10.82
C GLY A 29 6.62 -7.89 9.80
N LEU A 30 5.42 -7.58 10.30
CA LEU A 30 4.23 -7.30 9.49
C LEU A 30 4.10 -5.80 9.23
N VAL A 31 4.23 -5.42 7.98
CA VAL A 31 3.96 -4.05 7.52
C VAL A 31 2.45 -3.90 7.32
N ARG A 32 1.89 -2.79 7.75
CA ARG A 32 0.47 -2.45 7.57
C ARG A 32 0.29 -1.13 6.86
N LEU A 33 -0.62 -1.12 5.90
CA LEU A 33 -1.04 0.07 5.16
C LEU A 33 -2.50 0.35 5.45
N HIS A 34 -2.77 1.49 6.07
CA HIS A 34 -4.10 2.06 6.20
C HIS A 34 -4.29 3.08 5.09
N MET A 35 -5.32 2.90 4.28
CA MET A 35 -5.64 3.83 3.21
C MET A 35 -7.14 3.97 3.02
N LEU A 36 -7.53 5.02 2.34
CA LEU A 36 -8.90 5.22 1.91
C LEU A 36 -9.03 4.87 0.43
N ALA A 37 -10.12 4.21 0.09
CA ALA A 37 -10.43 3.85 -1.28
C ALA A 37 -11.93 3.93 -1.54
N SER A 38 -12.30 4.11 -2.80
CA SER A 38 -13.67 3.97 -3.25
C SER A 38 -13.69 3.15 -4.54
N ALA A 39 -14.74 2.35 -4.74
CA ALA A 39 -14.96 1.63 -5.98
C ALA A 39 -15.99 2.37 -6.85
N VAL A 40 -15.82 2.26 -8.16
CA VAL A 40 -16.83 2.77 -9.13
C VAL A 40 -18.06 1.87 -9.16
N TYR A 41 -17.85 0.58 -8.90
CA TYR A 41 -18.88 -0.46 -8.82
C TYR A 41 -18.91 -1.07 -7.43
N ASP A 42 -19.61 -2.19 -7.27
CA ASP A 42 -19.79 -2.89 -6.00
C ASP A 42 -18.60 -3.77 -5.57
N GLY A 43 -17.45 -3.62 -6.21
CA GLY A 43 -16.22 -4.36 -5.88
C GLY A 43 -15.01 -3.85 -6.64
N GLY A 44 -13.89 -4.49 -6.41
CA GLY A 44 -12.62 -4.22 -7.06
C GLY A 44 -11.45 -4.60 -6.18
N GLN A 45 -10.29 -4.78 -6.78
CA GLN A 45 -9.08 -5.22 -6.10
C GLN A 45 -8.05 -4.11 -6.08
N VAL A 46 -7.29 -4.05 -5.01
CA VAL A 46 -6.09 -3.22 -4.88
C VAL A 46 -4.91 -4.14 -4.60
N PHE A 47 -3.89 -4.02 -5.42
CA PHE A 47 -2.59 -4.65 -5.23
C PHE A 47 -1.57 -3.57 -4.92
N VAL A 48 -0.82 -3.74 -3.86
CA VAL A 48 0.24 -2.81 -3.45
C VAL A 48 1.56 -3.54 -3.40
N GLU A 49 2.51 -3.08 -4.17
CA GLU A 49 3.90 -3.53 -4.12
C GLU A 49 4.73 -2.50 -3.38
N MET A 50 5.50 -2.95 -2.40
CA MET A 50 6.45 -2.12 -1.68
C MET A 50 7.85 -2.38 -2.22
N GLN A 51 8.52 -1.33 -2.64
CA GLN A 51 9.86 -1.37 -3.25
C GLN A 51 10.83 -0.45 -2.52
N ASP A 52 12.11 -0.78 -2.61
CA ASP A 52 13.18 0.17 -2.36
C ASP A 52 13.13 1.29 -3.41
N SER A 53 13.07 2.54 -2.97
CA SER A 53 12.87 3.69 -3.87
C SER A 53 14.06 3.95 -4.81
N VAL A 54 15.25 3.51 -4.44
CA VAL A 54 16.48 3.71 -5.22
C VAL A 54 16.76 2.54 -6.15
N THR A 55 16.71 1.33 -5.64
CA THR A 55 17.05 0.13 -6.40
C THR A 55 15.89 -0.47 -7.18
N GLY A 56 14.65 -0.15 -6.79
CA GLY A 56 13.45 -0.77 -7.35
C GLY A 56 13.24 -2.22 -6.92
N ILE A 57 14.06 -2.73 -6.00
CA ILE A 57 13.91 -4.11 -5.50
C ILE A 57 12.62 -4.21 -4.70
N ARG A 58 11.82 -5.24 -4.99
CA ARG A 58 10.60 -5.55 -4.26
C ARG A 58 10.95 -5.99 -2.84
N ILE A 59 10.35 -5.32 -1.86
CA ILE A 59 10.47 -5.65 -0.44
C ILE A 59 9.30 -6.54 -0.01
N GLY A 60 8.10 -6.27 -0.50
CA GLY A 60 6.91 -7.05 -0.19
C GLY A 60 5.71 -6.60 -1.00
N HIS A 61 4.59 -7.28 -0.81
CA HIS A 61 3.32 -6.92 -1.44
C HIS A 61 2.14 -7.25 -0.54
N ALA A 62 1.03 -6.60 -0.81
CA ALA A 62 -0.27 -6.87 -0.20
C ALA A 62 -1.37 -6.74 -1.25
N THR A 63 -2.46 -7.44 -1.05
CA THR A 63 -3.63 -7.37 -1.91
C THR A 63 -4.91 -7.43 -1.09
N MET A 64 -5.94 -6.73 -1.53
CA MET A 64 -7.25 -6.76 -0.92
C MET A 64 -8.33 -6.45 -1.95
N ASP A 65 -9.44 -7.19 -1.90
CA ASP A 65 -10.67 -6.78 -2.53
C ASP A 65 -11.39 -5.78 -1.61
N ILE A 66 -11.83 -4.66 -2.17
CA ILE A 66 -12.45 -3.58 -1.39
C ILE A 66 -13.70 -4.04 -0.62
N ARG A 67 -14.38 -5.10 -1.06
CA ARG A 67 -15.52 -5.69 -0.36
C ARG A 67 -15.15 -6.27 1.01
N TYR A 68 -13.88 -6.55 1.24
CA TYR A 68 -13.37 -7.08 2.52
C TYR A 68 -12.71 -6.00 3.38
N HIS A 69 -12.97 -4.72 3.10
CA HIS A 69 -12.35 -3.58 3.79
C HIS A 69 -12.55 -3.57 5.30
N SER A 70 -13.65 -4.12 5.79
CA SER A 70 -13.94 -4.21 7.23
C SER A 70 -13.29 -5.41 7.93
N GLY A 71 -12.56 -6.25 7.19
CA GLY A 71 -11.97 -7.49 7.68
C GLY A 71 -12.98 -8.64 7.73
N GLY A 72 -12.48 -9.84 8.01
CA GLY A 72 -13.29 -11.05 8.08
C GLY A 72 -13.35 -11.81 6.76
N ASN A 73 -14.15 -12.88 6.73
CA ASN A 73 -14.26 -13.80 5.59
C ASN A 73 -15.51 -13.55 4.73
N GLU A 74 -16.36 -12.62 5.15
CA GLU A 74 -17.58 -12.27 4.44
C GLU A 74 -17.43 -10.90 3.79
N PRO A 75 -17.83 -10.77 2.51
CA PRO A 75 -17.77 -9.49 1.84
C PRO A 75 -18.80 -8.52 2.44
N THR A 76 -18.34 -7.31 2.74
CA THR A 76 -19.21 -6.21 3.13
C THR A 76 -19.61 -5.44 1.88
N GLY A 77 -20.87 -5.14 1.71
CA GLY A 77 -21.36 -4.36 0.58
C GLY A 77 -20.64 -3.00 0.50
N VAL A 78 -20.19 -2.65 -0.70
CA VAL A 78 -19.58 -1.35 -0.99
C VAL A 78 -20.55 -0.54 -1.83
N ILE A 79 -20.90 0.64 -1.36
CA ILE A 79 -21.73 1.57 -2.15
C ILE A 79 -20.81 2.26 -3.17
N PRO A 80 -21.10 2.20 -4.47
CA PRO A 80 -20.30 2.87 -5.47
C PRO A 80 -20.07 4.36 -5.16
N GLY A 81 -18.82 4.80 -5.22
CA GLY A 81 -18.41 6.17 -4.89
C GLY A 81 -18.24 6.46 -3.39
N GLN A 82 -18.66 5.57 -2.52
CA GLN A 82 -18.43 5.72 -1.08
C GLN A 82 -16.97 5.41 -0.73
N THR A 83 -16.35 6.30 0.03
CA THR A 83 -15.00 6.08 0.56
C THR A 83 -15.04 5.15 1.77
N VAL A 84 -14.19 4.13 1.76
CA VAL A 84 -14.02 3.18 2.84
C VAL A 84 -12.56 3.13 3.29
N THR A 85 -12.33 2.83 4.55
CA THR A 85 -10.99 2.55 5.06
C THR A 85 -10.60 1.12 4.76
N MET A 86 -9.44 0.93 4.15
CA MET A 86 -8.83 -0.38 3.92
C MET A 86 -7.60 -0.52 4.80
N MET A 87 -7.49 -1.64 5.50
CA MET A 87 -6.27 -2.02 6.19
C MET A 87 -5.67 -3.22 5.48
N MET A 88 -4.53 -3.02 4.83
CA MET A 88 -3.80 -4.07 4.13
C MET A 88 -2.59 -4.49 4.95
N GLU A 89 -2.40 -5.79 5.09
CA GLU A 89 -1.24 -6.36 5.77
C GLU A 89 -0.35 -7.05 4.74
N PHE A 90 0.91 -6.65 4.72
CA PHE A 90 1.93 -7.31 3.90
C PHE A 90 2.36 -8.61 4.57
N GLN A 91 2.80 -9.56 3.77
CA GLN A 91 3.42 -10.77 4.32
C GLN A 91 4.65 -10.40 5.16
N GLY A 92 5.04 -11.28 6.05
CA GLY A 92 6.20 -11.05 6.92
C GLY A 92 7.44 -10.65 6.11
N ILE A 93 8.03 -9.54 6.48
CA ILE A 93 9.18 -8.91 5.82
C ILE A 93 10.38 -8.99 6.73
N ASP A 94 11.53 -9.26 6.14
CA ASP A 94 12.85 -9.16 6.75
C ASP A 94 13.78 -8.53 5.72
N HIS A 95 13.96 -7.21 5.80
CA HIS A 95 14.69 -6.43 4.80
C HIS A 95 15.51 -5.32 5.42
N LEU A 96 16.79 -5.27 5.02
CA LEU A 96 17.69 -4.17 5.41
C LEU A 96 17.68 -3.11 4.31
N LEU A 97 17.25 -1.91 4.66
CA LEU A 97 17.20 -0.75 3.77
C LEU A 97 18.37 0.20 4.12
N PRO A 98 19.29 0.44 3.17
CA PRO A 98 20.43 1.32 3.40
C PRO A 98 20.03 2.78 3.62
N ALA A 99 20.87 3.52 4.34
CA ALA A 99 20.78 4.98 4.45
C ALA A 99 20.72 5.64 3.04
N GLY A 100 19.88 6.64 2.89
CA GLY A 100 19.64 7.31 1.61
C GLY A 100 18.56 6.64 0.73
N ASN A 101 18.12 5.43 1.08
CA ASN A 101 17.02 4.77 0.41
C ASN A 101 15.70 5.02 1.17
N GLY A 102 14.60 4.95 0.45
CA GLY A 102 13.25 5.10 1.00
C GLY A 102 12.35 3.97 0.54
N ILE A 103 11.10 4.07 0.90
CA ILE A 103 10.04 3.16 0.46
C ILE A 103 9.27 3.80 -0.69
N LYS A 104 9.04 3.01 -1.73
CA LYS A 104 8.12 3.33 -2.82
C LYS A 104 6.98 2.32 -2.81
N LEU A 105 5.74 2.81 -2.78
CA LEU A 105 4.54 2.00 -2.96
C LEU A 105 4.04 2.15 -4.38
N VAL A 106 3.82 1.02 -5.04
CA VAL A 106 3.22 0.95 -6.37
C VAL A 106 1.88 0.25 -6.24
N MET A 107 0.80 0.97 -6.49
CA MET A 107 -0.57 0.47 -6.35
C MET A 107 -1.18 0.25 -7.71
N THR A 108 -1.77 -0.91 -7.92
CA THR A 108 -2.44 -1.30 -9.16
C THR A 108 -3.73 -2.05 -8.84
N THR A 109 -4.55 -2.26 -9.85
CA THR A 109 -5.77 -3.09 -9.72
C THR A 109 -5.52 -4.56 -10.04
N SER A 110 -4.29 -4.91 -10.44
CA SER A 110 -3.88 -6.29 -10.71
C SER A 110 -2.40 -6.47 -10.42
N GLY A 111 -2.03 -7.58 -9.84
CA GLY A 111 -0.63 -7.99 -9.70
C GLY A 111 -0.24 -8.87 -10.87
N LYS A 112 0.66 -8.42 -11.73
CA LYS A 112 1.06 -9.10 -12.99
C LYS A 112 1.29 -10.61 -12.84
N ASP A 113 1.91 -11.02 -11.74
CA ASP A 113 2.35 -12.40 -11.52
C ASP A 113 1.53 -13.12 -10.43
N TYR A 114 0.68 -12.39 -9.67
CA TYR A 114 0.07 -12.93 -8.46
C TYR A 114 -1.44 -12.83 -8.42
N LEU A 115 -2.04 -11.93 -9.19
CA LEU A 115 -3.45 -11.64 -9.08
C LEU A 115 -4.05 -11.27 -10.44
N ALA A 116 -4.95 -12.12 -10.92
CA ALA A 116 -5.80 -11.76 -12.06
C ALA A 116 -6.84 -10.71 -11.66
N PRO A 117 -7.20 -9.78 -12.54
CA PRO A 117 -8.28 -8.84 -12.26
C PRO A 117 -9.58 -9.57 -11.94
N ALA A 118 -10.26 -9.16 -10.88
CA ALA A 118 -11.50 -9.84 -10.43
C ALA A 118 -12.63 -9.76 -11.45
N CYS A 119 -12.62 -8.77 -12.33
CA CYS A 119 -13.66 -8.53 -13.32
C CYS A 119 -13.12 -8.03 -14.67
N GLY A 120 -11.92 -8.46 -15.05
CA GLY A 120 -11.28 -7.99 -16.27
C GLY A 120 -10.97 -6.49 -16.21
N ALA A 121 -11.01 -5.83 -17.37
CA ALA A 121 -10.75 -4.38 -17.47
C ALA A 121 -11.91 -3.50 -16.96
N ALA A 122 -13.01 -4.11 -16.47
CA ALA A 122 -14.30 -3.44 -16.26
C ALA A 122 -14.57 -2.98 -14.82
N CYS A 123 -13.68 -3.22 -13.86
CA CYS A 123 -13.90 -2.84 -12.46
C CYS A 123 -12.81 -1.87 -11.95
N PRO A 124 -12.87 -0.61 -12.33
CA PRO A 124 -11.93 0.38 -11.82
C PRO A 124 -12.15 0.64 -10.34
N VAL A 125 -11.07 0.67 -9.58
CA VAL A 125 -11.04 1.12 -8.20
C VAL A 125 -10.34 2.48 -8.17
N HIS A 126 -10.97 3.44 -7.54
CA HIS A 126 -10.35 4.72 -7.23
C HIS A 126 -9.68 4.61 -5.87
N VAL A 127 -8.36 4.67 -5.86
CA VAL A 127 -7.60 4.75 -4.62
C VAL A 127 -7.43 6.23 -4.28
N HIS A 128 -8.02 6.63 -3.16
CA HIS A 128 -7.81 7.96 -2.60
C HIS A 128 -6.70 7.85 -1.55
N ILE A 129 -5.52 8.30 -1.92
CA ILE A 129 -4.43 8.45 -0.97
C ILE A 129 -4.58 9.85 -0.39
N ILE A 130 -5.36 9.95 0.67
CA ILE A 130 -5.55 11.20 1.40
C ILE A 130 -4.58 11.28 2.58
N GLU A 131 -4.54 12.47 3.18
CA GLU A 131 -3.61 12.84 4.27
C GLU A 131 -3.59 11.88 5.46
N ASP A 132 -4.64 11.07 5.62
CA ASP A 132 -4.78 10.10 6.70
C ASP A 132 -4.32 8.66 6.34
N SER A 133 -3.72 8.45 5.17
CA SER A 133 -3.12 7.16 4.84
C SER A 133 -1.82 6.96 5.64
N ILE A 134 -1.71 5.80 6.31
CA ILE A 134 -0.60 5.50 7.21
C ILE A 134 0.06 4.19 6.77
N LEU A 135 1.36 4.25 6.52
CA LEU A 135 2.20 3.08 6.39
C LEU A 135 2.93 2.83 7.71
N SER A 136 2.63 1.71 8.36
CA SER A 136 3.26 1.29 9.61
C SER A 136 4.35 0.27 9.32
N LEU A 137 5.60 0.62 9.61
CA LEU A 137 6.76 -0.22 9.40
C LEU A 137 7.27 -0.74 10.74
N PRO A 138 7.39 -2.06 10.95
CA PRO A 138 8.08 -2.62 12.10
C PRO A 138 9.58 -2.49 11.93
N LEU A 139 10.19 -1.48 12.55
CA LEU A 139 11.63 -1.25 12.49
C LEU A 139 12.32 -1.82 13.72
N ILE A 140 13.46 -2.47 13.50
CA ILE A 140 14.31 -3.02 14.54
C ILE A 140 15.65 -2.27 14.54
N ASN A 141 16.08 -1.84 15.71
CA ASN A 141 17.43 -1.32 15.92
C ASN A 141 18.46 -2.46 15.87
N ARG A 142 19.74 -2.10 15.73
CA ARG A 142 20.86 -3.05 15.80
C ARG A 142 20.90 -3.86 17.11
N ASP A 143 20.33 -3.33 18.19
CA ASP A 143 20.21 -3.99 19.49
C ASP A 143 18.94 -4.85 19.63
N GLY A 144 18.11 -4.95 18.57
CA GLY A 144 16.86 -5.70 18.57
C GLY A 144 15.68 -4.97 19.21
N SER A 145 15.84 -3.70 19.62
CA SER A 145 14.73 -2.90 20.14
C SER A 145 13.86 -2.35 19.00
N ASN A 146 12.55 -2.21 19.25
CA ASN A 146 11.63 -1.61 18.29
C ASN A 146 11.83 -0.10 18.20
N VAL A 147 11.87 0.43 16.98
CA VAL A 147 11.90 1.88 16.72
C VAL A 147 10.56 2.30 16.14
N LEU A 148 9.94 3.29 16.74
CA LEU A 148 8.83 4.02 16.14
C LEU A 148 9.41 5.23 15.41
N VAL A 149 9.45 5.16 14.07
CA VAL A 149 9.77 6.32 13.25
C VAL A 149 8.46 6.93 12.79
N THR A 150 8.16 8.11 13.27
CA THR A 150 7.06 8.91 12.74
C THR A 150 7.58 9.67 11.53
N PRO A 151 6.98 9.52 10.34
CA PRO A 151 7.35 10.34 9.20
C PRO A 151 7.20 11.81 9.56
N GLN A 152 8.27 12.58 9.47
CA GLN A 152 8.16 14.03 9.66
C GLN A 152 7.42 14.60 8.44
N ARG A 153 6.34 15.32 8.69
CA ARG A 153 5.71 16.17 7.68
C ARG A 153 6.70 17.28 7.33
N GLU A 154 7.18 17.30 6.11
CA GLU A 154 7.73 18.54 5.58
C GLU A 154 6.57 19.51 5.39
N SER A 155 6.64 20.58 6.12
CA SER A 155 5.71 21.72 6.04
C SER A 155 5.93 22.52 4.76
#